data_13cc05a8e0c069ca30a66fbb87524170
#
_entry.id   13cc05a8e0c069ca30a66fbb87524170
#
_cell.length_a   1.000
_cell.length_b   1.000
_cell.length_c   1.000
_cell.angle_alpha   90.00
_cell.angle_beta   90.00
_cell.angle_gamma   90.00
#
_symmetry.space_group_name_H-M   'P 1'
#
loop_
_entity.id
_entity.type
_entity.pdbx_description
1 polymer ?
#
loop_
_entity_poly.entity_id
_entity_poly.type
_entity_poly.pdbx_seq_one_letter_code
_entity_poly.pdbx_strand_id
1 'polypeptide(L)'
;MSMNQTLEPEIGQNRGGSAEGLVQIGPINDFVSRRVQEERMRLERELGIENKEVHHFFRPQELPFTEAQRAHTTLLFGGLTWKHEKLVHAALERLGYRCEAIPTPNVAAFQLGKEFGNNGQCNPTYFTVGNLVQFLQDLEQKGMSRQEIVENYVFLTAGACGPCRFGL
;
A
#
# COMPACT_ATOMS: atom_id res chain seq x y z
N MET A 1 30.72 -42.25 4.76
CA MET A 1 31.81 -41.59 5.53
C MET A 1 32.06 -40.24 4.87
N SER A 2 31.54 -39.17 5.41
CA SER A 2 32.15 -37.85 5.39
C SER A 2 31.33 -36.92 6.29
N MET A 3 31.98 -36.46 7.30
CA MET A 3 31.44 -35.60 8.36
C MET A 3 31.27 -34.17 7.83
N ASN A 4 30.09 -33.61 8.00
CA ASN A 4 29.84 -32.19 7.81
C ASN A 4 29.98 -31.50 9.18
N GLN A 5 31.11 -30.82 9.39
CA GLN A 5 31.35 -30.01 10.58
C GLN A 5 30.74 -28.66 10.34
N THR A 6 29.68 -28.36 11.05
CA THR A 6 29.11 -27.00 11.23
C THR A 6 30.00 -26.24 12.21
N LEU A 7 30.67 -25.21 11.74
CA LEU A 7 31.40 -24.23 12.57
C LEU A 7 30.40 -23.26 13.15
N GLU A 8 30.14 -23.34 14.45
CA GLU A 8 29.47 -22.32 15.21
C GLU A 8 30.46 -21.18 15.54
N PRO A 9 30.07 -19.90 15.39
CA PRO A 9 30.94 -18.80 15.81
C PRO A 9 30.92 -18.67 17.34
N GLU A 10 32.07 -18.79 17.97
CA GLU A 10 32.25 -18.47 19.38
C GLU A 10 31.97 -16.97 19.65
N ILE A 11 30.94 -16.71 20.41
CA ILE A 11 30.63 -15.37 20.94
C ILE A 11 31.63 -15.10 22.07
N GLY A 12 32.57 -14.21 21.80
CA GLY A 12 33.56 -13.76 22.76
C GLY A 12 32.91 -13.17 24.02
N GLN A 13 33.26 -13.73 25.16
CA GLN A 13 32.96 -13.21 26.50
C GLN A 13 33.52 -11.80 26.65
N ASN A 14 32.63 -10.82 26.67
CA ASN A 14 32.97 -9.43 26.96
C ASN A 14 33.27 -9.33 28.48
N ARG A 15 34.51 -9.04 28.80
CA ARG A 15 35.00 -8.80 30.18
C ARG A 15 34.28 -7.59 30.75
N GLY A 16 33.68 -7.75 31.94
CA GLY A 16 33.05 -6.71 32.69
C GLY A 16 33.99 -5.50 32.95
N GLY A 17 33.68 -4.42 32.27
CA GLY A 17 34.08 -3.09 32.67
C GLY A 17 33.03 -2.53 33.60
N SER A 18 33.40 -2.19 34.81
CA SER A 18 32.55 -1.53 35.80
C SER A 18 31.93 -0.26 35.22
N ALA A 19 30.63 -0.28 34.99
CA ALA A 19 29.85 0.87 34.56
C ALA A 19 29.53 1.78 35.76
N GLU A 20 30.56 2.30 36.42
CA GLU A 20 30.43 3.40 37.37
C GLU A 20 30.48 4.70 36.58
N GLY A 21 29.34 5.32 36.34
CA GLY A 21 29.26 6.66 35.75
C GLY A 21 28.11 6.96 34.81
N LEU A 22 27.22 5.99 34.54
CA LEU A 22 25.98 6.30 33.79
C LEU A 22 25.00 6.98 34.75
N VAL A 23 24.95 8.30 34.74
CA VAL A 23 23.89 9.08 35.39
C VAL A 23 22.54 8.59 34.82
N GLN A 24 21.74 7.97 35.68
CA GLN A 24 20.35 7.59 35.30
C GLN A 24 19.56 8.89 35.07
N ILE A 25 19.28 9.22 33.80
CA ILE A 25 18.53 10.42 33.40
C ILE A 25 17.00 10.19 33.51
N GLY A 26 16.55 9.25 34.35
CA GLY A 26 15.13 8.93 34.53
C GLY A 26 14.23 10.13 34.90
N PRO A 27 14.56 10.94 35.92
CA PRO A 27 13.69 12.04 36.33
C PRO A 27 13.63 13.21 35.36
N ILE A 28 14.66 13.41 34.53
CA ILE A 28 14.70 14.49 33.54
C ILE A 28 13.82 14.19 32.35
N ASN A 29 13.81 12.94 31.87
CA ASN A 29 12.96 12.54 30.76
C ASN A 29 11.47 12.66 31.11
N ASP A 30 11.07 12.28 32.31
CA ASP A 30 9.69 12.42 32.76
C ASP A 30 9.25 13.88 32.90
N PHE A 31 10.14 14.74 33.37
CA PHE A 31 9.87 16.17 33.45
C PHE A 31 9.73 16.78 32.07
N VAL A 32 10.64 16.49 31.15
CA VAL A 32 10.61 17.00 29.77
C VAL A 32 9.35 16.51 29.06
N SER A 33 9.03 15.21 29.16
CA SER A 33 7.83 14.62 28.57
C SER A 33 6.54 15.29 29.06
N ARG A 34 6.45 15.55 30.35
CA ARG A 34 5.30 16.24 30.95
C ARG A 34 5.17 17.67 30.43
N ARG A 35 6.26 18.43 30.39
CA ARG A 35 6.26 19.81 29.85
C ARG A 35 5.89 19.86 28.38
N VAL A 36 6.39 18.93 27.59
CA VAL A 36 6.02 18.80 26.17
C VAL A 36 4.54 18.52 26.00
N GLN A 37 3.97 17.62 26.82
CA GLN A 37 2.53 17.33 26.77
C GLN A 37 1.67 18.53 27.21
N GLU A 38 2.07 19.22 28.27
CA GLU A 38 1.37 20.43 28.74
C GLU A 38 1.35 21.51 27.67
N GLU A 39 2.49 21.78 27.04
CA GLU A 39 2.60 22.78 25.98
C GLU A 39 1.85 22.39 24.71
N ARG A 40 1.87 21.11 24.35
CA ARG A 40 1.07 20.57 23.26
C ARG A 40 -0.44 20.77 23.50
N MET A 41 -0.94 20.41 24.67
CA MET A 41 -2.35 20.60 25.03
C MET A 41 -2.73 22.09 25.08
N ARG A 42 -1.80 22.96 25.45
CA ARG A 42 -2.01 24.41 25.44
C ARG A 42 -2.16 24.89 23.98
N LEU A 43 -1.22 24.53 23.10
CA LEU A 43 -1.25 24.91 21.69
C LEU A 43 -2.46 24.34 20.95
N GLU A 44 -2.84 23.09 21.20
CA GLU A 44 -4.05 22.49 20.64
C GLU A 44 -5.32 23.30 21.01
N ARG A 45 -5.38 23.78 22.25
CA ARG A 45 -6.48 24.60 22.76
C ARG A 45 -6.49 26.01 22.18
N GLU A 46 -5.31 26.65 22.07
CA GLU A 46 -5.16 27.98 21.48
C GLU A 46 -5.45 28.00 19.98
N LEU A 47 -5.09 26.95 19.26
CA LEU A 47 -5.28 26.82 17.83
C LEU A 47 -6.64 26.21 17.44
N GLY A 48 -7.45 25.79 18.42
CA GLY A 48 -8.75 25.15 18.17
C GLY A 48 -8.62 23.83 17.42
N ILE A 49 -7.47 23.14 17.57
CA ILE A 49 -7.25 21.86 16.93
C ILE A 49 -8.05 20.80 17.71
N GLU A 50 -9.18 20.40 17.16
CA GLU A 50 -9.86 19.22 17.66
C GLU A 50 -8.96 17.99 17.46
N ASN A 51 -8.72 17.26 18.53
CA ASN A 51 -7.97 15.99 18.49
C ASN A 51 -8.83 14.97 17.72
N LYS A 52 -8.80 15.04 16.39
CA LYS A 52 -9.37 13.97 15.56
C LYS A 52 -8.52 12.74 15.84
N GLU A 53 -9.17 11.69 16.32
CA GLU A 53 -8.52 10.38 16.43
C GLU A 53 -7.82 10.10 15.08
N VAL A 54 -6.50 10.08 15.10
CA VAL A 54 -5.73 9.69 13.93
C VAL A 54 -5.93 8.19 13.79
N HIS A 55 -6.91 7.82 12.97
CA HIS A 55 -7.02 6.42 12.58
C HIS A 55 -5.74 6.06 11.82
N HIS A 56 -4.87 5.31 12.48
CA HIS A 56 -3.71 4.74 11.81
C HIS A 56 -4.21 3.96 10.59
N PHE A 57 -3.56 4.19 9.44
CA PHE A 57 -3.87 3.43 8.24
C PHE A 57 -3.79 1.94 8.56
N PHE A 58 -4.93 1.28 8.52
CA PHE A 58 -4.98 -0.17 8.63
C PHE A 58 -4.82 -0.72 7.21
N ARG A 59 -3.73 -1.46 6.98
CA ARG A 59 -3.57 -2.15 5.71
C ARG A 59 -4.73 -3.12 5.55
N PRO A 60 -5.58 -2.99 4.54
CA PRO A 60 -6.67 -3.93 4.31
C PRO A 60 -6.09 -5.34 4.17
N GLN A 61 -6.75 -6.32 4.80
CA GLN A 61 -6.36 -7.71 4.62
C GLN A 61 -6.66 -8.11 3.17
N GLU A 62 -5.63 -8.56 2.46
CA GLU A 62 -5.79 -9.04 1.09
C GLU A 62 -6.67 -10.29 1.11
N LEU A 63 -7.78 -10.24 0.39
CA LEU A 63 -8.64 -11.40 0.21
C LEU A 63 -8.09 -12.26 -0.93
N PRO A 64 -7.89 -13.57 -0.72
CA PRO A 64 -7.41 -14.44 -1.78
C PRO A 64 -8.46 -14.54 -2.89
N PHE A 65 -8.03 -14.42 -4.15
CA PHE A 65 -8.88 -14.72 -5.29
C PHE A 65 -9.05 -16.25 -5.42
N THR A 66 -10.26 -16.72 -5.32
CA THR A 66 -10.59 -18.15 -5.30
C THR A 66 -11.07 -18.66 -6.66
N GLU A 67 -10.96 -19.97 -6.88
CA GLU A 67 -11.46 -20.60 -8.11
C GLU A 67 -12.97 -20.39 -8.31
N ALA A 68 -13.75 -20.36 -7.23
CA ALA A 68 -15.19 -20.09 -7.27
C ALA A 68 -15.52 -18.68 -7.82
N GLN A 69 -14.66 -17.70 -7.63
CA GLN A 69 -14.85 -16.34 -8.11
C GLN A 69 -14.57 -16.20 -9.62
N ARG A 70 -13.86 -17.15 -10.22
CA ARG A 70 -13.42 -17.11 -11.62
C ARG A 70 -14.56 -16.89 -12.61
N ALA A 71 -15.75 -17.44 -12.35
CA ALA A 71 -16.87 -17.39 -13.27
C ALA A 71 -17.63 -16.05 -13.26
N HIS A 72 -17.57 -15.31 -12.16
CA HIS A 72 -18.38 -14.09 -11.97
C HIS A 72 -17.57 -12.83 -11.70
N THR A 73 -16.31 -12.95 -11.26
CA THR A 73 -15.45 -11.78 -11.05
C THR A 73 -14.74 -11.40 -12.33
N THR A 74 -14.77 -10.13 -12.69
CA THR A 74 -14.05 -9.58 -13.84
C THR A 74 -12.69 -9.08 -13.43
N LEU A 75 -11.64 -9.59 -14.05
CA LEU A 75 -10.28 -9.11 -13.88
C LEU A 75 -10.05 -7.87 -14.73
N LEU A 76 -9.86 -6.74 -14.08
CA LEU A 76 -9.46 -5.51 -14.73
C LEU A 76 -7.95 -5.46 -14.83
N PHE A 77 -7.43 -5.02 -15.94
CA PHE A 77 -6.01 -4.78 -16.11
C PHE A 77 -5.76 -3.58 -17.03
N GLY A 78 -4.60 -2.93 -16.83
CA GLY A 78 -4.19 -1.77 -17.62
C GLY A 78 -2.77 -1.37 -17.26
N GLY A 79 -2.28 -0.31 -17.91
CA GLY A 79 -0.92 0.17 -17.70
C GLY A 79 0.16 -0.63 -18.45
N LEU A 80 -0.23 -1.61 -19.23
CA LEU A 80 0.62 -2.33 -20.16
C LEU A 80 0.61 -1.63 -21.54
N THR A 81 1.53 -2.00 -22.43
CA THR A 81 1.38 -1.61 -23.84
C THR A 81 0.18 -2.35 -24.44
N TRP A 82 -0.50 -1.72 -25.37
CA TRP A 82 -1.71 -2.26 -25.96
C TRP A 82 -1.56 -3.66 -26.59
N LYS A 83 -0.37 -3.97 -27.08
CA LYS A 83 -0.06 -5.30 -27.61
C LYS A 83 -0.01 -6.35 -26.51
N HIS A 84 0.63 -6.01 -25.38
CA HIS A 84 0.69 -6.89 -24.22
C HIS A 84 -0.68 -7.06 -23.59
N GLU A 85 -1.48 -6.01 -23.50
CA GLU A 85 -2.86 -6.10 -22.99
C GLU A 85 -3.70 -7.09 -23.78
N LYS A 86 -3.64 -7.05 -25.11
CA LYS A 86 -4.33 -8.01 -25.97
C LYS A 86 -3.86 -9.45 -25.79
N LEU A 87 -2.56 -9.65 -25.61
CA LEU A 87 -2.02 -11.00 -25.35
C LEU A 87 -2.46 -11.54 -24.01
N VAL A 88 -2.38 -10.70 -22.96
CA VAL A 88 -2.83 -11.07 -21.59
C VAL A 88 -4.34 -11.35 -21.59
N HIS A 89 -5.13 -10.50 -22.22
CA HIS A 89 -6.58 -10.68 -22.36
C HIS A 89 -6.90 -12.04 -23.00
N ALA A 90 -6.37 -12.33 -24.17
CA ALA A 90 -6.61 -13.57 -24.87
C ALA A 90 -6.17 -14.82 -24.08
N ALA A 91 -5.04 -14.72 -23.36
CA ALA A 91 -4.54 -15.81 -22.53
C ALA A 91 -5.46 -16.09 -21.34
N LEU A 92 -5.92 -15.05 -20.65
CA LEU A 92 -6.82 -15.18 -19.49
C LEU A 92 -8.21 -15.65 -19.90
N GLU A 93 -8.76 -15.12 -21.01
CA GLU A 93 -10.04 -15.60 -21.56
C GLU A 93 -9.97 -17.09 -21.93
N ARG A 94 -8.86 -17.51 -22.56
CA ARG A 94 -8.64 -18.92 -22.90
C ARG A 94 -8.62 -19.82 -21.66
N LEU A 95 -8.18 -19.29 -20.53
CA LEU A 95 -8.17 -19.98 -19.23
C LEU A 95 -9.53 -19.90 -18.52
N GLY A 96 -10.54 -19.26 -19.12
CA GLY A 96 -11.90 -19.15 -18.60
C GLY A 96 -12.11 -18.02 -17.58
N TYR A 97 -11.23 -17.02 -17.56
CA TYR A 97 -11.43 -15.80 -16.75
C TYR A 97 -12.26 -14.79 -17.54
N ARG A 98 -13.07 -14.03 -16.82
CA ARG A 98 -13.68 -12.81 -17.36
C ARG A 98 -12.67 -11.68 -17.22
N CYS A 99 -12.35 -11.02 -18.30
CA CYS A 99 -11.31 -10.02 -18.33
C CYS A 99 -11.77 -8.76 -19.04
N GLU A 100 -11.33 -7.61 -18.56
CA GLU A 100 -11.57 -6.32 -19.21
C GLU A 100 -10.31 -5.46 -19.10
N ALA A 101 -9.84 -4.97 -20.25
CA ALA A 101 -8.77 -3.99 -20.28
C ALA A 101 -9.36 -2.59 -20.07
N ILE A 102 -8.90 -1.89 -19.04
CA ILE A 102 -9.33 -0.50 -18.81
C ILE A 102 -8.80 0.40 -19.93
N PRO A 103 -9.55 1.45 -20.31
CA PRO A 103 -9.15 2.36 -21.39
C PRO A 103 -7.77 2.97 -21.17
N THR A 104 -7.14 3.42 -22.25
CA THR A 104 -5.87 4.17 -22.14
C THR A 104 -6.07 5.44 -21.30
N PRO A 105 -5.22 5.68 -20.29
CA PRO A 105 -5.37 6.81 -19.39
C PRO A 105 -5.23 8.15 -20.12
N ASN A 106 -6.03 9.10 -19.74
CA ASN A 106 -6.04 10.47 -20.23
C ASN A 106 -5.56 11.47 -19.15
N VAL A 107 -5.59 12.76 -19.46
CA VAL A 107 -5.19 13.81 -18.53
C VAL A 107 -6.09 13.85 -17.29
N ALA A 108 -7.39 13.57 -17.43
CA ALA A 108 -8.32 13.52 -16.29
C ALA A 108 -7.96 12.36 -15.34
N ALA A 109 -7.61 11.19 -15.89
CA ALA A 109 -7.09 10.08 -15.10
C ALA A 109 -5.83 10.49 -14.31
N PHE A 110 -4.91 11.23 -14.93
CA PHE A 110 -3.73 11.72 -14.22
C PHE A 110 -4.08 12.66 -13.03
N GLN A 111 -5.05 13.54 -13.19
CA GLN A 111 -5.51 14.41 -12.10
C GLN A 111 -6.13 13.60 -10.96
N LEU A 112 -7.01 12.66 -11.28
CA LEU A 112 -7.56 11.73 -10.30
C LEU A 112 -6.47 10.92 -9.59
N GLY A 113 -5.45 10.48 -10.33
CA GLY A 113 -4.32 9.78 -9.73
C GLY A 113 -3.53 10.62 -8.73
N LYS A 114 -3.42 11.93 -8.95
CA LYS A 114 -2.82 12.85 -7.98
C LYS A 114 -3.71 13.08 -6.75
N GLU A 115 -5.01 13.06 -6.93
CA GLU A 115 -5.98 13.24 -5.85
C GLU A 115 -6.05 12.01 -4.93
N PHE A 116 -6.12 10.82 -5.52
CA PHE A 116 -6.31 9.56 -4.79
C PHE A 116 -5.01 8.81 -4.47
N GLY A 117 -3.92 9.12 -5.17
CA GLY A 117 -2.62 8.49 -4.94
C GLY A 117 -1.81 9.18 -3.85
N ASN A 118 -0.82 8.46 -3.32
CA ASN A 118 0.10 9.01 -2.33
C ASN A 118 0.98 10.11 -2.95
N ASN A 119 1.28 11.13 -2.16
CA ASN A 119 2.19 12.20 -2.57
C ASN A 119 3.60 11.66 -2.86
N GLY A 120 4.24 12.23 -3.89
CA GLY A 120 5.61 11.87 -4.26
C GLY A 120 5.75 10.59 -5.07
N GLN A 121 4.66 10.05 -5.59
CA GLN A 121 4.68 8.94 -6.52
C GLN A 121 5.14 9.37 -7.92
N CYS A 122 5.57 8.41 -8.72
CA CYS A 122 5.94 8.67 -10.12
C CYS A 122 4.71 8.83 -11.01
N ASN A 123 4.87 9.50 -12.15
CA ASN A 123 3.76 9.73 -13.09
C ASN A 123 3.06 8.44 -13.55
N PRO A 124 3.76 7.33 -13.87
CA PRO A 124 3.09 6.08 -14.20
C PRO A 124 2.13 5.59 -13.11
N THR A 125 2.49 5.72 -11.83
CA THR A 125 1.60 5.36 -10.71
C THR A 125 0.34 6.24 -10.72
N TYR A 126 0.49 7.55 -10.89
CA TYR A 126 -0.67 8.45 -10.96
C TYR A 126 -1.59 8.12 -12.14
N PHE A 127 -1.03 7.82 -13.31
CA PHE A 127 -1.84 7.40 -14.45
C PHE A 127 -2.58 6.08 -14.18
N THR A 128 -1.93 5.11 -13.58
CA THR A 128 -2.55 3.80 -13.29
C THR A 128 -3.64 3.91 -12.23
N VAL A 129 -3.36 4.57 -11.11
CA VAL A 129 -4.35 4.77 -10.03
C VAL A 129 -5.53 5.57 -10.55
N GLY A 130 -5.29 6.70 -11.19
CA GLY A 130 -6.36 7.57 -11.68
C GLY A 130 -7.20 6.93 -12.78
N ASN A 131 -6.58 6.14 -13.66
CA ASN A 131 -7.31 5.40 -14.68
C ASN A 131 -8.27 4.36 -14.08
N LEU A 132 -7.81 3.64 -13.05
CA LEU A 132 -8.66 2.73 -12.31
C LEU A 132 -9.80 3.48 -11.62
N VAL A 133 -9.50 4.57 -10.90
CA VAL A 133 -10.53 5.39 -10.23
C VAL A 133 -11.56 5.90 -11.23
N GLN A 134 -11.12 6.45 -12.36
CA GLN A 134 -12.02 6.92 -13.42
C GLN A 134 -12.91 5.80 -13.93
N PHE A 135 -12.37 4.63 -14.19
CA PHE A 135 -13.13 3.47 -14.65
C PHE A 135 -14.19 3.03 -13.62
N LEU A 136 -13.83 2.99 -12.34
CA LEU A 136 -14.78 2.63 -11.27
C LEU A 136 -15.89 3.67 -11.10
N GLN A 137 -15.55 4.96 -11.23
CA GLN A 137 -16.54 6.04 -11.23
C GLN A 137 -17.49 5.95 -12.43
N ASP A 138 -17.00 5.58 -13.61
CA ASP A 138 -17.82 5.35 -14.79
C ASP A 138 -18.82 4.18 -14.59
N LEU A 139 -18.41 3.11 -13.89
CA LEU A 139 -19.31 2.01 -13.52
C LEU A 139 -20.41 2.48 -12.56
N GLU A 140 -20.06 3.29 -11.56
CA GLU A 140 -21.03 3.87 -10.63
C GLU A 140 -22.03 4.80 -11.36
N GLN A 141 -21.56 5.62 -12.30
CA GLN A 141 -22.41 6.47 -13.13
C GLN A 141 -23.35 5.67 -14.05
N LYS A 142 -22.96 4.47 -14.47
CA LYS A 142 -23.81 3.53 -15.21
C LYS A 142 -24.86 2.82 -14.35
N GLY A 143 -24.90 3.14 -13.04
CA GLY A 143 -25.91 2.64 -12.10
C GLY A 143 -25.49 1.42 -11.29
N MET A 144 -24.23 1.01 -11.36
CA MET A 144 -23.71 -0.09 -10.53
C MET A 144 -23.44 0.42 -9.11
N SER A 145 -23.88 -0.31 -8.10
CA SER A 145 -23.60 0.05 -6.72
C SER A 145 -22.12 -0.20 -6.37
N ARG A 146 -21.58 0.54 -5.40
CA ARG A 146 -20.20 0.36 -4.94
C ARG A 146 -19.92 -1.04 -4.43
N GLN A 147 -20.91 -1.64 -3.78
CA GLN A 147 -20.78 -3.01 -3.28
C GLN A 147 -20.68 -4.02 -4.43
N GLU A 148 -21.52 -3.89 -5.44
CA GLU A 148 -21.44 -4.72 -6.64
C GLU A 148 -20.11 -4.58 -7.37
N ILE A 149 -19.56 -3.36 -7.43
CA ILE A 149 -18.25 -3.10 -8.04
C ILE A 149 -17.16 -3.86 -7.26
N VAL A 150 -17.14 -3.73 -5.94
CA VAL A 150 -16.11 -4.38 -5.09
C VAL A 150 -16.23 -5.91 -5.13
N GLU A 151 -17.43 -6.46 -5.23
CA GLU A 151 -17.67 -7.89 -5.28
C GLU A 151 -17.34 -8.51 -6.65
N ASN A 152 -17.53 -7.75 -7.73
CA ASN A 152 -17.45 -8.28 -9.10
C ASN A 152 -16.19 -7.90 -9.87
N TYR A 153 -15.35 -6.99 -9.35
CA TYR A 153 -14.16 -6.54 -10.05
C TYR A 153 -12.91 -6.69 -9.21
N VAL A 154 -11.83 -7.16 -9.82
CA VAL A 154 -10.50 -7.24 -9.21
C VAL A 154 -9.50 -6.63 -10.18
N PHE A 155 -8.68 -5.72 -9.70
CA PHE A 155 -7.65 -5.10 -10.52
C PHE A 155 -6.33 -5.87 -10.42
N LEU A 156 -5.85 -6.30 -11.58
CA LEU A 156 -4.56 -6.96 -11.75
C LEU A 156 -3.54 -5.95 -12.27
N THR A 157 -2.50 -5.70 -11.51
CA THR A 157 -1.40 -4.82 -11.91
C THR A 157 -0.06 -5.49 -11.67
N ALA A 158 0.95 -5.10 -12.42
CA ALA A 158 2.32 -5.56 -12.22
C ALA A 158 2.92 -4.87 -11.00
N GLY A 159 3.46 -5.65 -10.09
CA GLY A 159 4.26 -5.18 -8.96
C GLY A 159 5.71 -5.63 -9.11
N ALA A 160 6.63 -4.94 -8.46
CA ALA A 160 8.03 -5.32 -8.43
C ALA A 160 8.64 -5.08 -7.05
N CYS A 161 9.45 -6.03 -6.58
CA CYS A 161 10.30 -5.81 -5.41
C CYS A 161 11.50 -4.96 -5.83
N GLY A 162 11.76 -3.86 -5.11
CA GLY A 162 12.90 -3.00 -5.39
C GLY A 162 12.57 -1.51 -5.29
N PRO A 163 13.45 -0.63 -5.80
CA PRO A 163 13.31 0.82 -5.63
C PRO A 163 12.24 1.45 -6.54
N CYS A 164 11.52 0.67 -7.33
CA CYS A 164 10.46 1.18 -8.20
C CYS A 164 9.21 1.52 -7.40
N ARG A 165 8.85 2.79 -7.32
CA ARG A 165 7.67 3.27 -6.59
C ARG A 165 6.34 2.78 -7.19
N PHE A 166 6.34 2.40 -8.45
CA PHE A 166 5.15 1.84 -9.10
C PHE A 166 4.80 0.44 -8.57
N GLY A 167 5.79 -0.31 -8.14
CA GLY A 167 5.62 -1.69 -7.67
C GLY A 167 5.51 -1.85 -6.15
N LEU A 168 5.49 -0.75 -5.39
CA LEU A 168 5.44 -0.77 -3.92
C LEU A 168 4.02 -0.68 -3.39
#